data_8b730462e38fcd8611df0e129f35d88e
#
_entry.id   8b730462e38fcd8611df0e129f35d88e
#
_cell.length_a   1.000
_cell.length_b   1.000
_cell.length_c   1.000
_cell.angle_alpha   90.00
_cell.angle_beta   90.00
_cell.angle_gamma   90.00
#
_symmetry.space_group_name_H-M   'P 1'
#
loop_
_entity.id
_entity.type
_entity.pdbx_description
1 polymer ?
#
loop_
_entity_poly.entity_id
_entity_poly.type
_entity_poly.pdbx_seq_one_letter_code
_entity_poly.pdbx_strand_id
1 'polypeptide(L)'
;MIGGLQMLRGVAATLVVLFHLQAAAVAEGQDPGLLRWFHGGEAGVDAFFVLSGFVIFHAAMGRQDRGAAWFLRQRFWRIMPPYWAALGLTLMAMAGLAILRGDWSAWPDGWSLVVSVLLLPLPDQVMAVAWTLTVEGLFYLVFAASFFRFGARGAMLALIGWALVTQGLKLAQVPLPGWLGLILYSGVVEFLFGGLIALALAAGWRRGAGLAVLSGALGLAAVVTGLLPLAWGREWVAGLPSAALVYGLAAGGWRMPGWTLVWGEASYLLYLLHLLVFSVAGTLLRMAGVAPYGSLVPMLALGVLATAVSVAATLWVERPYRAWAKRH
;
A
#
# COMPACT_ATOMS: atom_id res chain seq x y z
N MET A 1 4.20 -16.48 -8.96
CA MET A 1 4.52 -15.15 -8.41
C MET A 1 5.94 -15.22 -7.85
N ILE A 2 6.76 -14.20 -8.07
CA ILE A 2 8.18 -14.19 -7.67
C ILE A 2 8.27 -14.11 -6.15
N GLY A 3 8.93 -15.09 -5.50
CA GLY A 3 8.97 -15.20 -4.03
C GLY A 3 9.55 -13.97 -3.34
N GLY A 4 10.63 -13.39 -3.89
CA GLY A 4 11.26 -12.18 -3.35
C GLY A 4 10.32 -10.97 -3.31
N LEU A 5 9.42 -10.82 -4.31
CA LEU A 5 8.43 -9.75 -4.30
C LEU A 5 7.32 -9.96 -3.27
N GLN A 6 6.97 -11.22 -2.96
CA GLN A 6 6.03 -11.49 -1.86
C GLN A 6 6.66 -11.14 -0.52
N MET A 7 7.92 -11.49 -0.30
CA MET A 7 8.64 -11.07 0.90
C MET A 7 8.65 -9.55 1.04
N LEU A 8 8.99 -8.81 -0.04
CA LEU A 8 9.00 -7.35 -0.02
C LEU A 8 7.62 -6.77 0.33
N ARG A 9 6.53 -7.35 -0.16
CA ARG A 9 5.16 -6.94 0.21
C ARG A 9 4.89 -7.10 1.71
N GLY A 10 5.32 -8.22 2.31
CA GLY A 10 5.21 -8.45 3.75
C GLY A 10 5.99 -7.41 4.54
N VAL A 11 7.25 -7.16 4.15
CA VAL A 11 8.11 -6.13 4.76
C VAL A 11 7.45 -4.75 4.65
N ALA A 12 7.00 -4.35 3.46
CA ALA A 12 6.37 -3.06 3.22
C ALA A 12 5.13 -2.83 4.10
N ALA A 13 4.24 -3.83 4.19
CA ALA A 13 3.07 -3.74 5.06
C ALA A 13 3.46 -3.63 6.54
N THR A 14 4.48 -4.39 6.99
CA THR A 14 4.95 -4.32 8.38
C THR A 14 5.59 -2.97 8.69
N LEU A 15 6.34 -2.36 7.78
CA LEU A 15 6.86 -1.00 7.96
C LEU A 15 5.73 0.01 8.18
N VAL A 16 4.64 -0.08 7.41
CA VAL A 16 3.46 0.77 7.60
C VAL A 16 2.79 0.53 8.95
N VAL A 17 2.70 -0.72 9.40
CA VAL A 17 2.18 -1.07 10.74
C VAL A 17 3.02 -0.42 11.85
N LEU A 18 4.35 -0.57 11.78
CA LEU A 18 5.28 -0.01 12.77
C LEU A 18 5.24 1.54 12.78
N PHE A 19 5.12 2.15 11.60
CA PHE A 19 4.90 3.59 11.47
C PHE A 19 3.64 4.05 12.19
N HIS A 20 2.51 3.38 11.98
CA HIS A 20 1.25 3.79 12.61
C HIS A 20 1.24 3.53 14.13
N LEU A 21 1.93 2.50 14.62
CA LEU A 21 2.13 2.30 16.07
C LEU A 21 2.95 3.44 16.68
N GLN A 22 4.05 3.81 16.02
CA GLN A 22 4.89 4.94 16.44
C GLN A 22 4.10 6.25 16.42
N ALA A 23 3.39 6.53 15.32
CA ALA A 23 2.59 7.74 15.16
C ALA A 23 1.46 7.83 16.20
N ALA A 24 0.81 6.71 16.53
CA ALA A 24 -0.21 6.65 17.56
C ALA A 24 0.35 6.94 18.97
N ALA A 25 1.54 6.41 19.29
CA ALA A 25 2.22 6.71 20.56
C ALA A 25 2.53 8.21 20.67
N VAL A 26 3.09 8.81 19.63
CA VAL A 26 3.40 10.26 19.61
C VAL A 26 2.13 11.10 19.71
N ALA A 27 1.06 10.72 19.01
CA ALA A 27 -0.22 11.43 19.06
C ALA A 27 -0.87 11.41 20.46
N GLU A 28 -0.60 10.37 21.26
CA GLU A 28 -1.03 10.28 22.67
C GLU A 28 -0.03 10.88 23.66
N GLY A 29 1.03 11.57 23.17
CA GLY A 29 2.07 12.16 24.03
C GLY A 29 2.95 11.12 24.72
N GLN A 30 3.00 9.88 24.20
CA GLN A 30 3.83 8.79 24.74
C GLN A 30 5.17 8.69 24.01
N ASP A 31 6.20 8.19 24.69
CA ASP A 31 7.48 7.87 24.06
C ASP A 31 7.34 6.56 23.27
N PRO A 32 7.53 6.57 21.94
CA PRO A 32 7.46 5.36 21.13
C PRO A 32 8.62 4.37 21.39
N GLY A 33 9.59 4.71 22.23
CA GLY A 33 10.74 3.87 22.56
C GLY A 33 11.54 3.49 21.30
N LEU A 34 11.77 2.18 21.10
CA LEU A 34 12.49 1.68 19.91
C LEU A 34 11.71 1.90 18.61
N LEU A 35 10.38 2.09 18.66
CA LEU A 35 9.60 2.34 17.43
C LEU A 35 9.88 3.72 16.82
N ARG A 36 10.56 4.64 17.53
CA ARG A 36 11.03 5.92 16.96
C ARG A 36 11.81 5.76 15.65
N TRP A 37 12.51 4.65 15.49
CA TRP A 37 13.30 4.35 14.28
C TRP A 37 12.45 3.98 13.06
N PHE A 38 11.13 3.89 13.22
CA PHE A 38 10.19 3.56 12.14
C PHE A 38 9.31 4.74 11.72
N HIS A 39 9.71 5.98 12.06
CA HIS A 39 8.92 7.16 11.69
C HIS A 39 8.84 7.41 10.17
N GLY A 40 9.78 6.90 9.38
CA GLY A 40 9.70 6.87 7.92
C GLY A 40 9.12 5.57 7.36
N GLY A 41 8.52 4.70 8.20
CA GLY A 41 7.98 3.39 7.78
C GLY A 41 6.81 3.47 6.81
N GLU A 42 6.18 4.64 6.68
CA GLU A 42 5.21 4.91 5.62
C GLU A 42 5.78 4.75 4.20
N ALA A 43 7.12 4.74 4.03
CA ALA A 43 7.81 4.39 2.78
C ALA A 43 7.50 2.97 2.28
N GLY A 44 6.88 2.11 3.10
CA GLY A 44 6.29 0.86 2.66
C GLY A 44 5.23 1.05 1.56
N VAL A 45 4.51 2.19 1.55
CA VAL A 45 3.54 2.53 0.49
C VAL A 45 4.24 2.74 -0.84
N ASP A 46 5.40 3.41 -0.84
CA ASP A 46 6.21 3.66 -2.03
C ASP A 46 6.67 2.34 -2.67
N ALA A 47 7.06 1.37 -1.82
CA ALA A 47 7.38 0.03 -2.30
C ALA A 47 6.15 -0.67 -2.93
N PHE A 48 4.93 -0.48 -2.40
CA PHE A 48 3.72 -1.02 -3.01
C PHE A 48 3.42 -0.39 -4.37
N PHE A 49 3.63 0.91 -4.55
CA PHE A 49 3.39 1.56 -5.85
C PHE A 49 4.38 1.08 -6.91
N VAL A 50 5.67 0.95 -6.60
CA VAL A 50 6.65 0.34 -7.51
C VAL A 50 6.28 -1.10 -7.85
N LEU A 51 5.90 -1.90 -6.83
CA LEU A 51 5.45 -3.28 -7.01
C LEU A 51 4.21 -3.36 -7.91
N SER A 52 3.23 -2.46 -7.72
CA SER A 52 2.02 -2.41 -8.55
C SER A 52 2.37 -2.09 -10.00
N GLY A 53 3.20 -1.09 -10.25
CA GLY A 53 3.70 -0.78 -11.60
C GLY A 53 4.36 -2.00 -12.25
N PHE A 54 5.30 -2.65 -11.54
CA PHE A 54 5.99 -3.83 -12.04
C PHE A 54 5.04 -4.98 -12.36
N VAL A 55 4.20 -5.37 -11.41
CA VAL A 55 3.30 -6.53 -11.56
C VAL A 55 2.30 -6.31 -12.69
N ILE A 56 1.78 -5.10 -12.83
CA ILE A 56 0.80 -4.75 -13.86
C ILE A 56 1.42 -4.84 -15.26
N PHE A 57 2.55 -4.18 -15.49
CA PHE A 57 3.24 -4.26 -16.77
C PHE A 57 3.67 -5.68 -17.09
N HIS A 58 4.30 -6.38 -16.15
CA HIS A 58 4.76 -7.75 -16.34
C HIS A 58 3.62 -8.72 -16.67
N ALA A 59 2.46 -8.61 -16.00
CA ALA A 59 1.31 -9.45 -16.26
C ALA A 59 0.60 -9.11 -17.57
N ALA A 60 0.51 -7.83 -17.94
CA ALA A 60 -0.20 -7.38 -19.12
C ALA A 60 0.57 -7.66 -20.43
N MET A 61 1.90 -7.61 -20.42
CA MET A 61 2.73 -7.92 -21.58
C MET A 61 2.49 -9.34 -22.12
N GLY A 62 2.11 -10.29 -21.27
CA GLY A 62 1.76 -11.66 -21.69
C GLY A 62 0.27 -11.87 -22.03
N ARG A 63 -0.58 -10.82 -21.99
CA ARG A 63 -2.04 -10.93 -22.10
C ARG A 63 -2.69 -9.79 -22.87
N GLN A 64 -2.03 -9.29 -23.90
CA GLN A 64 -2.52 -8.16 -24.71
C GLN A 64 -3.82 -8.47 -25.45
N ASP A 65 -4.09 -9.74 -25.73
CA ASP A 65 -5.29 -10.26 -26.38
C ASP A 65 -6.59 -10.09 -25.56
N ARG A 66 -6.48 -9.91 -24.23
CA ARG A 66 -7.64 -9.91 -23.33
C ARG A 66 -8.42 -8.58 -23.28
N GLY A 67 -7.80 -7.47 -23.60
CA GLY A 67 -8.43 -6.14 -23.61
C GLY A 67 -8.57 -5.46 -22.25
N ALA A 68 -8.88 -4.14 -22.29
CA ALA A 68 -8.95 -3.26 -21.11
C ALA A 68 -10.05 -3.66 -20.12
N ALA A 69 -11.24 -4.01 -20.63
CA ALA A 69 -12.38 -4.38 -19.78
C ALA A 69 -12.09 -5.63 -18.93
N TRP A 70 -11.48 -6.65 -19.52
CA TRP A 70 -11.05 -7.83 -18.79
C TRP A 70 -10.03 -7.48 -17.70
N PHE A 71 -9.04 -6.65 -18.02
CA PHE A 71 -8.04 -6.20 -17.07
C PHE A 71 -8.68 -5.46 -15.88
N LEU A 72 -9.53 -4.46 -16.16
CA LEU A 72 -10.20 -3.68 -15.12
C LEU A 72 -11.11 -4.55 -14.25
N ARG A 73 -11.84 -5.49 -14.84
CA ARG A 73 -12.66 -6.48 -14.10
C ARG A 73 -11.79 -7.30 -13.15
N GLN A 74 -10.61 -7.77 -13.59
CA GLN A 74 -9.70 -8.55 -12.73
C GLN A 74 -9.15 -7.72 -11.55
N ARG A 75 -8.87 -6.42 -11.77
CA ARG A 75 -8.41 -5.51 -10.72
C ARG A 75 -9.54 -5.18 -9.75
N PHE A 76 -10.73 -4.92 -10.25
CA PHE A 76 -11.91 -4.68 -9.44
C PHE A 76 -12.18 -5.82 -8.45
N TRP A 77 -12.29 -7.05 -8.93
CA TRP A 77 -12.53 -8.22 -8.08
C TRP A 77 -11.38 -8.52 -7.12
N ARG A 78 -10.19 -8.05 -7.40
CA ARG A 78 -9.04 -8.18 -6.50
C ARG A 78 -9.08 -7.19 -5.34
N ILE A 79 -9.52 -5.94 -5.60
CA ILE A 79 -9.39 -4.83 -4.65
C ILE A 79 -10.72 -4.58 -3.93
N MET A 80 -11.81 -4.41 -4.67
CA MET A 80 -13.06 -3.87 -4.10
C MET A 80 -13.72 -4.79 -3.06
N PRO A 81 -13.92 -6.10 -3.28
CA PRO A 81 -14.61 -6.90 -2.28
C PRO A 81 -13.87 -7.03 -0.95
N PRO A 82 -12.54 -7.29 -0.87
CA PRO A 82 -11.83 -7.25 0.40
C PRO A 82 -11.81 -5.85 1.04
N TYR A 83 -11.74 -4.78 0.24
CA TYR A 83 -11.84 -3.41 0.72
C TYR A 83 -13.23 -3.13 1.33
N TRP A 84 -14.33 -3.48 0.65
CA TRP A 84 -15.68 -3.32 1.19
C TRP A 84 -15.92 -4.14 2.47
N ALA A 85 -15.35 -5.34 2.55
CA ALA A 85 -15.39 -6.13 3.77
C ALA A 85 -14.65 -5.42 4.93
N ALA A 86 -13.46 -4.87 4.68
CA ALA A 86 -12.72 -4.10 5.67
C ALA A 86 -13.44 -2.80 6.06
N LEU A 87 -14.04 -2.07 5.10
CA LEU A 87 -14.85 -0.89 5.36
C LEU A 87 -16.07 -1.23 6.22
N GLY A 88 -16.79 -2.31 5.90
CA GLY A 88 -17.94 -2.78 6.68
C GLY A 88 -17.54 -3.14 8.13
N LEU A 89 -16.41 -3.84 8.31
CA LEU A 89 -15.88 -4.14 9.64
C LEU A 89 -15.50 -2.86 10.40
N THR A 90 -14.92 -1.88 9.71
CA THR A 90 -14.58 -0.58 10.31
C THR A 90 -15.84 0.16 10.77
N LEU A 91 -16.87 0.22 9.92
CA LEU A 91 -18.15 0.85 10.28
C LEU A 91 -18.83 0.12 11.44
N MET A 92 -18.83 -1.21 11.46
CA MET A 92 -19.37 -1.99 12.59
C MET A 92 -18.63 -1.70 13.90
N ALA A 93 -17.30 -1.60 13.85
CA ALA A 93 -16.49 -1.26 15.01
C ALA A 93 -16.77 0.18 15.49
N MET A 94 -16.88 1.15 14.56
CA MET A 94 -17.24 2.53 14.88
C MET A 94 -18.62 2.61 15.54
N ALA A 95 -19.62 1.92 15.00
CA ALA A 95 -20.97 1.85 15.59
C ALA A 95 -20.94 1.22 16.99
N GLY A 96 -20.24 0.10 17.18
CA GLY A 96 -20.07 -0.54 18.48
C GLY A 96 -19.43 0.39 19.51
N LEU A 97 -18.37 1.11 19.12
CA LEU A 97 -17.71 2.09 19.98
C LEU A 97 -18.60 3.30 20.29
N ALA A 98 -19.39 3.78 19.30
CA ALA A 98 -20.34 4.87 19.51
C ALA A 98 -21.43 4.49 20.51
N ILE A 99 -21.98 3.28 20.40
CA ILE A 99 -22.98 2.75 21.35
C ILE A 99 -22.36 2.65 22.75
N LEU A 100 -21.17 2.09 22.88
CA LEU A 100 -20.49 1.91 24.19
C LEU A 100 -20.19 3.24 24.90
N ARG A 101 -19.88 4.29 24.12
CA ARG A 101 -19.52 5.62 24.64
C ARG A 101 -20.72 6.57 24.75
N GLY A 102 -21.85 6.24 24.12
CA GLY A 102 -22.98 7.15 23.96
C GLY A 102 -22.66 8.37 23.08
N ASP A 103 -21.62 8.27 22.23
CA ASP A 103 -21.09 9.37 21.41
C ASP A 103 -20.98 8.94 19.95
N TRP A 104 -21.73 9.62 19.08
CA TRP A 104 -21.79 9.40 17.63
C TRP A 104 -21.02 10.47 16.83
N SER A 105 -20.27 11.36 17.48
CA SER A 105 -19.56 12.46 16.83
C SER A 105 -18.54 12.01 15.78
N ALA A 106 -17.96 10.81 15.97
CA ALA A 106 -17.01 10.20 15.03
C ALA A 106 -17.69 9.39 13.90
N TRP A 107 -19.04 9.30 13.88
CA TRP A 107 -19.74 8.59 12.80
C TRP A 107 -19.64 9.36 11.50
N PRO A 108 -19.26 8.70 10.36
CA PRO A 108 -19.11 9.39 9.08
C PRO A 108 -20.45 9.89 8.57
N ASP A 109 -20.45 11.05 7.94
CA ASP A 109 -21.63 11.58 7.24
C ASP A 109 -21.94 10.79 5.96
N GLY A 110 -23.11 11.07 5.35
CA GLY A 110 -23.55 10.36 4.16
C GLY A 110 -22.60 10.54 2.97
N TRP A 111 -21.94 11.71 2.87
CA TRP A 111 -20.99 11.99 1.79
C TRP A 111 -19.70 11.16 1.96
N SER A 112 -19.12 11.15 3.15
CA SER A 112 -17.95 10.32 3.47
C SER A 112 -18.21 8.84 3.20
N LEU A 113 -19.41 8.34 3.47
CA LEU A 113 -19.81 6.98 3.13
C LEU A 113 -19.81 6.75 1.61
N VAL A 114 -20.41 7.65 0.81
CA VAL A 114 -20.41 7.56 -0.66
C VAL A 114 -18.99 7.58 -1.20
N VAL A 115 -18.16 8.53 -0.74
CA VAL A 115 -16.74 8.65 -1.12
C VAL A 115 -15.99 7.36 -0.84
N SER A 116 -16.21 6.76 0.34
CA SER A 116 -15.53 5.52 0.75
C SER A 116 -16.03 4.32 -0.03
N VAL A 117 -17.34 4.12 -0.17
CA VAL A 117 -17.90 2.95 -0.88
C VAL A 117 -17.46 2.93 -2.35
N LEU A 118 -17.43 4.09 -3.00
CA LEU A 118 -17.05 4.24 -4.42
C LEU A 118 -15.54 4.45 -4.61
N LEU A 119 -14.78 4.60 -3.53
CA LEU A 119 -13.34 4.87 -3.54
C LEU A 119 -12.99 6.09 -4.40
N LEU A 120 -13.78 7.18 -4.24
CA LEU A 120 -13.61 8.41 -5.01
C LEU A 120 -12.31 9.13 -4.62
N PRO A 121 -11.68 9.89 -5.54
CA PRO A 121 -10.45 10.63 -5.27
C PRO A 121 -10.70 11.91 -4.44
N LEU A 122 -11.27 11.73 -3.25
CA LEU A 122 -11.68 12.79 -2.34
C LEU A 122 -11.07 12.53 -0.95
N PRO A 123 -10.83 13.59 -0.15
CA PRO A 123 -10.15 13.45 1.15
C PRO A 123 -11.00 12.77 2.24
N ASP A 124 -12.34 12.77 2.10
CA ASP A 124 -13.28 12.37 3.16
C ASP A 124 -13.49 10.86 3.26
N GLN A 125 -12.42 10.07 3.14
CA GLN A 125 -12.50 8.61 3.23
C GLN A 125 -12.53 8.13 4.67
N VAL A 126 -13.49 7.25 5.01
CA VAL A 126 -13.65 6.64 6.35
C VAL A 126 -12.40 5.88 6.78
N MET A 127 -11.79 5.15 5.85
CA MET A 127 -10.53 4.44 6.13
C MET A 127 -9.34 5.31 5.69
N ALA A 128 -8.58 5.81 6.66
CA ALA A 128 -7.44 6.70 6.41
C ALA A 128 -6.41 6.15 5.39
N VAL A 129 -6.27 4.82 5.30
CA VAL A 129 -5.31 4.19 4.37
C VAL A 129 -5.87 3.99 2.95
N ALA A 130 -7.17 4.24 2.71
CA ALA A 130 -7.82 3.94 1.44
C ALA A 130 -7.40 4.87 0.29
N TRP A 131 -6.85 6.04 0.58
CA TRP A 131 -6.35 6.96 -0.44
C TRP A 131 -5.34 6.32 -1.40
N THR A 132 -4.53 5.38 -0.93
CA THR A 132 -3.55 4.67 -1.76
C THR A 132 -4.23 3.75 -2.77
N LEU A 133 -5.35 3.13 -2.40
CA LEU A 133 -6.15 2.32 -3.31
C LEU A 133 -6.83 3.19 -4.38
N THR A 134 -7.22 4.42 -4.03
CA THR A 134 -7.73 5.39 -5.00
C THR A 134 -6.67 5.74 -6.04
N VAL A 135 -5.45 6.06 -5.59
CA VAL A 135 -4.31 6.34 -6.50
C VAL A 135 -3.98 5.11 -7.36
N GLU A 136 -4.00 3.91 -6.78
CA GLU A 136 -3.78 2.66 -7.52
C GLU A 136 -4.90 2.41 -8.55
N GLY A 137 -6.14 2.70 -8.20
CA GLY A 137 -7.31 2.63 -9.11
C GLY A 137 -7.18 3.58 -10.30
N LEU A 138 -6.76 4.82 -10.06
CA LEU A 138 -6.47 5.81 -11.12
C LEU A 138 -5.35 5.32 -12.03
N PHE A 139 -4.28 4.77 -11.47
CA PHE A 139 -3.21 4.15 -12.25
C PHE A 139 -3.76 3.02 -13.13
N TYR A 140 -4.65 2.16 -12.64
CA TYR A 140 -5.23 1.09 -13.45
C TYR A 140 -6.06 1.62 -14.62
N LEU A 141 -6.80 2.72 -14.42
CA LEU A 141 -7.57 3.36 -15.48
C LEU A 141 -6.67 3.94 -16.57
N VAL A 142 -5.65 4.72 -16.18
CA VAL A 142 -4.68 5.30 -17.11
C VAL A 142 -3.91 4.20 -17.85
N PHE A 143 -3.46 3.17 -17.13
CA PHE A 143 -2.78 2.01 -17.70
C PHE A 143 -3.67 1.27 -18.70
N ALA A 144 -4.91 0.96 -18.35
CA ALA A 144 -5.83 0.22 -19.20
C ALA A 144 -6.13 1.01 -20.50
N ALA A 145 -6.42 2.31 -20.39
CA ALA A 145 -6.72 3.17 -21.53
C ALA A 145 -5.54 3.28 -22.50
N SER A 146 -4.32 3.33 -21.97
CA SER A 146 -3.12 3.52 -22.79
C SER A 146 -2.51 2.20 -23.28
N PHE A 147 -2.38 1.17 -22.40
CA PHE A 147 -1.72 -0.09 -22.73
C PHE A 147 -2.48 -0.90 -23.79
N PHE A 148 -3.80 -1.08 -23.61
CA PHE A 148 -4.59 -1.89 -24.53
C PHE A 148 -4.89 -1.20 -25.87
N ARG A 149 -4.65 0.11 -25.95
CA ARG A 149 -4.77 0.89 -27.21
C ARG A 149 -3.45 1.05 -27.94
N PHE A 150 -2.36 1.29 -27.19
CA PHE A 150 -1.07 1.71 -27.74
C PHE A 150 0.11 0.82 -27.27
N GLY A 151 -0.16 -0.30 -26.59
CA GLY A 151 0.84 -1.21 -26.06
C GLY A 151 1.67 -0.64 -24.91
N ALA A 152 2.74 -1.34 -24.55
CA ALA A 152 3.60 -0.96 -23.44
C ALA A 152 4.24 0.44 -23.61
N ARG A 153 4.58 0.83 -24.86
CA ARG A 153 5.12 2.17 -25.16
C ARG A 153 4.08 3.26 -24.86
N GLY A 154 2.82 3.05 -25.26
CA GLY A 154 1.75 3.99 -24.96
C GLY A 154 1.49 4.16 -23.47
N ALA A 155 1.50 3.06 -22.71
CA ALA A 155 1.36 3.11 -21.25
C ALA A 155 2.54 3.85 -20.61
N MET A 156 3.77 3.61 -21.03
CA MET A 156 4.95 4.34 -20.54
C MET A 156 4.87 5.84 -20.84
N LEU A 157 4.49 6.23 -22.06
CA LEU A 157 4.34 7.64 -22.42
C LEU A 157 3.23 8.32 -21.62
N ALA A 158 2.11 7.64 -21.38
CA ALA A 158 1.04 8.16 -20.52
C ALA A 158 1.50 8.38 -19.08
N LEU A 159 2.25 7.42 -18.51
CA LEU A 159 2.82 7.57 -17.16
C LEU A 159 3.89 8.65 -17.09
N ILE A 160 4.75 8.77 -18.09
CA ILE A 160 5.73 9.85 -18.19
C ILE A 160 5.02 11.21 -18.25
N GLY A 161 4.02 11.36 -19.11
CA GLY A 161 3.24 12.59 -19.21
C GLY A 161 2.57 12.94 -17.88
N TRP A 162 1.93 11.96 -17.21
CA TRP A 162 1.34 12.14 -15.88
C TRP A 162 2.39 12.54 -14.84
N ALA A 163 3.53 11.85 -14.81
CA ALA A 163 4.64 12.17 -13.91
C ALA A 163 5.20 13.59 -14.15
N LEU A 164 5.39 13.99 -15.41
CA LEU A 164 5.86 15.34 -15.74
C LEU A 164 4.89 16.43 -15.28
N VAL A 165 3.59 16.22 -15.48
CA VAL A 165 2.56 17.15 -15.00
C VAL A 165 2.60 17.25 -13.48
N THR A 166 2.58 16.12 -12.77
CA THR A 166 2.57 16.12 -11.29
C THR A 166 3.84 16.72 -10.71
N GLN A 167 5.01 16.39 -11.25
CA GLN A 167 6.29 16.95 -10.81
C GLN A 167 6.41 18.45 -11.15
N GLY A 168 5.95 18.85 -12.34
CA GLY A 168 5.94 20.26 -12.75
C GLY A 168 5.08 21.12 -11.82
N LEU A 169 3.86 20.67 -11.50
CA LEU A 169 2.97 21.35 -10.56
C LEU A 169 3.56 21.42 -9.14
N LYS A 170 4.19 20.33 -8.68
CA LYS A 170 4.87 20.28 -7.39
C LYS A 170 6.04 21.26 -7.32
N LEU A 171 6.89 21.30 -8.35
CA LEU A 171 8.02 22.23 -8.45
C LEU A 171 7.56 23.69 -8.53
N ALA A 172 6.47 23.95 -9.26
CA ALA A 172 5.85 25.27 -9.35
C ALA A 172 5.06 25.65 -8.09
N GLN A 173 4.99 24.77 -7.09
CA GLN A 173 4.25 24.98 -5.84
C GLN A 173 2.78 25.38 -6.05
N VAL A 174 2.15 24.86 -7.11
CA VAL A 174 0.75 25.15 -7.42
C VAL A 174 -0.15 24.51 -6.35
N PRO A 175 -0.96 25.29 -5.62
CA PRO A 175 -1.89 24.73 -4.66
C PRO A 175 -3.00 23.94 -5.39
N LEU A 176 -3.16 22.67 -5.04
CA LEU A 176 -4.17 21.81 -5.63
C LEU A 176 -5.33 21.62 -4.65
N PRO A 177 -6.60 21.70 -5.09
CA PRO A 177 -7.73 21.26 -4.28
C PRO A 177 -7.61 19.78 -3.93
N GLY A 178 -8.13 19.36 -2.76
CA GLY A 178 -7.91 18.02 -2.22
C GLY A 178 -8.17 16.86 -3.18
N TRP A 179 -9.26 16.95 -3.97
CA TRP A 179 -9.60 15.94 -4.98
C TRP A 179 -8.57 15.85 -6.13
N LEU A 180 -8.04 17.00 -6.55
CA LEU A 180 -7.04 17.05 -7.62
C LEU A 180 -5.67 16.60 -7.10
N GLY A 181 -5.39 16.80 -5.80
CA GLY A 181 -4.18 16.33 -5.15
C GLY A 181 -4.01 14.81 -5.19
N LEU A 182 -5.11 14.05 -5.07
CA LEU A 182 -5.07 12.59 -5.23
C LEU A 182 -4.92 12.16 -6.70
N ILE A 183 -5.59 12.85 -7.63
CA ILE A 183 -5.46 12.56 -9.07
C ILE A 183 -4.04 12.89 -9.58
N LEU A 184 -3.46 13.98 -9.07
CA LEU A 184 -2.12 14.46 -9.42
C LEU A 184 -1.08 14.11 -8.35
N TYR A 185 -1.26 12.98 -7.67
CA TYR A 185 -0.30 12.53 -6.66
C TYR A 185 1.06 12.22 -7.29
N SER A 186 2.12 12.80 -6.72
CA SER A 186 3.48 12.70 -7.28
C SER A 186 4.07 11.28 -7.28
N GLY A 187 3.55 10.38 -6.44
CA GLY A 187 3.93 8.96 -6.40
C GLY A 187 3.62 8.16 -7.67
N VAL A 188 2.98 8.76 -8.69
CA VAL A 188 2.88 8.15 -10.02
C VAL A 188 4.25 7.78 -10.61
N VAL A 189 5.33 8.47 -10.22
CA VAL A 189 6.72 8.17 -10.58
C VAL A 189 7.11 6.74 -10.16
N GLU A 190 6.57 6.26 -9.07
CA GLU A 190 6.86 4.92 -8.54
C GLU A 190 6.23 3.82 -9.40
N PHE A 191 5.01 4.04 -9.90
CA PHE A 191 4.43 3.15 -10.91
C PHE A 191 5.26 3.13 -12.21
N LEU A 192 5.79 4.31 -12.61
CA LEU A 192 6.70 4.42 -13.76
C LEU A 192 7.96 3.59 -13.54
N PHE A 193 8.59 3.68 -12.35
CA PHE A 193 9.75 2.83 -12.01
C PHE A 193 9.42 1.35 -12.13
N GLY A 194 8.27 0.92 -11.60
CA GLY A 194 7.80 -0.45 -11.73
C GLY A 194 7.65 -0.90 -13.19
N GLY A 195 7.06 -0.06 -14.02
CA GLY A 195 6.93 -0.30 -15.47
C GLY A 195 8.29 -0.43 -16.18
N LEU A 196 9.24 0.47 -15.88
CA LEU A 196 10.60 0.43 -16.42
C LEU A 196 11.32 -0.87 -16.05
N ILE A 197 11.18 -1.32 -14.79
CA ILE A 197 11.75 -2.59 -14.32
C ILE A 197 11.14 -3.77 -15.12
N ALA A 198 9.83 -3.78 -15.32
CA ALA A 198 9.17 -4.84 -16.08
C ALA A 198 9.69 -4.91 -17.53
N LEU A 199 9.87 -3.76 -18.18
CA LEU A 199 10.43 -3.68 -19.54
C LEU A 199 11.91 -4.10 -19.58
N ALA A 200 12.72 -3.68 -18.62
CA ALA A 200 14.13 -4.07 -18.53
C ALA A 200 14.27 -5.59 -18.37
N LEU A 201 13.46 -6.22 -17.51
CA LEU A 201 13.48 -7.67 -17.34
C LEU A 201 12.96 -8.42 -18.57
N ALA A 202 11.97 -7.88 -19.26
CA ALA A 202 11.49 -8.44 -20.54
C ALA A 202 12.54 -8.36 -21.64
N ALA A 203 13.40 -7.33 -21.63
CA ALA A 203 14.56 -7.19 -22.51
C ALA A 203 15.77 -8.08 -22.07
N GLY A 204 15.61 -8.90 -21.03
CA GLY A 204 16.66 -9.81 -20.56
C GLY A 204 17.69 -9.18 -19.60
N TRP A 205 17.50 -7.93 -19.18
CA TRP A 205 18.41 -7.27 -18.28
C TRP A 205 18.30 -7.82 -16.86
N ARG A 206 19.35 -8.48 -16.35
CA ARG A 206 19.35 -9.11 -15.00
C ARG A 206 20.64 -8.86 -14.22
N ARG A 207 21.54 -8.01 -14.75
CA ARG A 207 22.83 -7.75 -14.13
C ARG A 207 22.69 -6.91 -12.85
N GLY A 208 23.58 -7.12 -11.88
CA GLY A 208 23.61 -6.30 -10.66
C GLY A 208 22.47 -6.54 -9.67
N ALA A 209 21.72 -7.65 -9.78
CA ALA A 209 20.57 -7.94 -8.90
C ALA A 209 20.93 -7.90 -7.41
N GLY A 210 22.06 -8.49 -7.00
CA GLY A 210 22.51 -8.48 -5.60
C GLY A 210 22.87 -7.07 -5.11
N LEU A 211 23.54 -6.27 -5.94
CA LEU A 211 23.86 -4.87 -5.60
C LEU A 211 22.58 -4.03 -5.48
N ALA A 212 21.60 -4.25 -6.37
CA ALA A 212 20.32 -3.58 -6.30
C ALA A 212 19.54 -3.91 -5.03
N VAL A 213 19.55 -5.19 -4.58
CA VAL A 213 18.95 -5.56 -3.29
C VAL A 213 19.67 -4.87 -2.13
N LEU A 214 21.00 -4.89 -2.12
CA LEU A 214 21.79 -4.28 -1.05
C LEU A 214 21.56 -2.76 -0.98
N SER A 215 21.72 -2.05 -2.11
CA SER A 215 21.55 -0.59 -2.16
C SER A 215 20.10 -0.18 -1.86
N GLY A 216 19.12 -0.93 -2.36
CA GLY A 216 17.71 -0.68 -2.08
C GLY A 216 17.37 -0.93 -0.60
N ALA A 217 17.92 -1.98 0.02
CA ALA A 217 17.70 -2.26 1.44
C ALA A 217 18.34 -1.19 2.35
N LEU A 218 19.58 -0.78 2.06
CA LEU A 218 20.26 0.29 2.79
C LEU A 218 19.54 1.64 2.61
N GLY A 219 19.13 1.98 1.38
CA GLY A 219 18.41 3.21 1.10
C GLY A 219 17.04 3.24 1.80
N LEU A 220 16.27 2.15 1.73
CA LEU A 220 14.97 2.08 2.41
C LEU A 220 15.15 2.12 3.95
N ALA A 221 16.17 1.46 4.50
CA ALA A 221 16.48 1.55 5.92
C ALA A 221 16.84 2.99 6.34
N ALA A 222 17.62 3.71 5.51
CA ALA A 222 17.95 5.11 5.76
C ALA A 222 16.72 6.02 5.75
N VAL A 223 15.73 5.74 4.87
CA VAL A 223 14.44 6.45 4.87
C VAL A 223 13.64 6.12 6.13
N VAL A 224 13.49 4.84 6.44
CA VAL A 224 12.70 4.37 7.59
C VAL A 224 13.23 4.95 8.90
N THR A 225 14.55 5.05 9.05
CA THR A 225 15.20 5.61 10.24
C THR A 225 15.35 7.13 10.23
N GLY A 226 14.95 7.82 9.12
CA GLY A 226 15.02 9.26 8.95
C GLY A 226 16.38 9.86 8.63
N LEU A 227 17.36 9.02 8.34
CA LEU A 227 18.64 9.48 7.79
C LEU A 227 18.47 10.14 6.42
N LEU A 228 17.46 9.70 5.66
CA LEU A 228 17.02 10.32 4.41
C LEU A 228 15.56 10.80 4.58
N PRO A 229 15.33 12.10 4.82
CA PRO A 229 13.99 12.64 5.04
C PRO A 229 13.10 12.58 3.79
N LEU A 230 11.87 12.10 3.94
CA LEU A 230 10.88 12.05 2.84
C LEU A 230 10.54 13.45 2.27
N ALA A 231 10.75 14.51 3.06
CA ALA A 231 10.56 15.89 2.64
C ALA A 231 11.43 16.31 1.45
N TRP A 232 12.53 15.59 1.16
CA TRP A 232 13.38 15.85 -0.01
C TRP A 232 12.79 15.36 -1.34
N GLY A 233 11.57 14.86 -1.32
CA GLY A 233 10.86 14.32 -2.47
C GLY A 233 10.64 12.82 -2.28
N ARG A 234 9.54 12.48 -1.63
CA ARG A 234 9.15 11.12 -1.24
C ARG A 234 9.31 10.12 -2.38
N GLU A 235 8.79 10.45 -3.56
CA GLU A 235 8.82 9.61 -4.76
C GLU A 235 10.23 9.28 -5.26
N TRP A 236 11.24 10.11 -4.91
CA TRP A 236 12.64 9.87 -5.25
C TRP A 236 13.37 9.18 -4.10
N VAL A 237 13.21 9.72 -2.89
CA VAL A 237 13.94 9.27 -1.70
C VAL A 237 13.50 7.86 -1.28
N ALA A 238 12.21 7.54 -1.33
CA ALA A 238 11.68 6.21 -1.04
C ALA A 238 11.46 5.37 -2.31
N GLY A 239 11.06 6.00 -3.42
CA GLY A 239 10.79 5.30 -4.67
C GLY A 239 12.01 4.66 -5.31
N LEU A 240 13.19 5.33 -5.34
CA LEU A 240 14.40 4.76 -5.94
C LEU A 240 14.93 3.53 -5.15
N PRO A 241 15.07 3.55 -3.81
CA PRO A 241 15.40 2.34 -3.05
C PRO A 241 14.39 1.22 -3.23
N SER A 242 13.09 1.55 -3.27
CA SER A 242 12.02 0.59 -3.55
C SER A 242 12.14 -0.01 -4.95
N ALA A 243 12.47 0.79 -5.94
CA ALA A 243 12.71 0.32 -7.31
C ALA A 243 13.93 -0.61 -7.39
N ALA A 244 15.02 -0.27 -6.71
CA ALA A 244 16.20 -1.13 -6.62
C ALA A 244 15.86 -2.48 -5.97
N LEU A 245 15.08 -2.51 -4.88
CA LEU A 245 14.59 -3.73 -4.25
C LEU A 245 13.71 -4.56 -5.20
N VAL A 246 12.74 -3.94 -5.86
CA VAL A 246 11.84 -4.64 -6.79
C VAL A 246 12.63 -5.24 -7.95
N TYR A 247 13.56 -4.47 -8.55
CA TYR A 247 14.42 -4.97 -9.60
C TYR A 247 15.30 -6.13 -9.12
N GLY A 248 16.05 -5.96 -8.04
CA GLY A 248 16.98 -6.95 -7.55
C GLY A 248 16.29 -8.25 -7.12
N LEU A 249 15.13 -8.16 -6.46
CA LEU A 249 14.35 -9.32 -6.05
C LEU A 249 13.65 -10.03 -7.23
N ALA A 250 13.28 -9.29 -8.27
CA ALA A 250 12.68 -9.87 -9.46
C ALA A 250 13.72 -10.49 -10.41
N ALA A 251 14.91 -9.90 -10.51
CA ALA A 251 15.99 -10.34 -11.40
C ALA A 251 16.81 -11.51 -10.85
N GLY A 252 16.99 -11.59 -9.51
CA GLY A 252 17.99 -12.45 -8.87
C GLY A 252 17.59 -13.91 -8.65
N GLY A 253 16.35 -14.32 -8.94
CA GLY A 253 15.91 -15.73 -8.82
C GLY A 253 15.97 -16.29 -7.37
N TRP A 254 15.79 -15.42 -6.37
CA TRP A 254 15.94 -15.76 -4.94
C TRP A 254 14.94 -16.83 -4.49
N ARG A 255 15.44 -17.82 -3.77
CA ARG A 255 14.60 -18.80 -3.05
C ARG A 255 14.17 -18.21 -1.71
N MET A 256 12.88 -18.09 -1.47
CA MET A 256 12.33 -17.56 -0.23
C MET A 256 11.68 -18.66 0.60
N PRO A 257 11.81 -18.61 1.95
CA PRO A 257 11.09 -19.51 2.84
C PRO A 257 9.56 -19.46 2.62
N GLY A 258 8.88 -20.56 2.76
CA GLY A 258 7.43 -20.66 2.48
C GLY A 258 6.57 -19.71 3.31
N TRP A 259 6.95 -19.41 4.55
CA TRP A 259 6.23 -18.47 5.41
C TRP A 259 6.21 -17.03 4.85
N THR A 260 7.27 -16.61 4.13
CA THR A 260 7.32 -15.28 3.51
C THR A 260 6.28 -15.12 2.40
N LEU A 261 5.88 -16.22 1.75
CA LEU A 261 4.83 -16.21 0.74
C LEU A 261 3.48 -15.92 1.38
N VAL A 262 3.16 -16.58 2.51
CA VAL A 262 1.92 -16.35 3.26
C VAL A 262 1.88 -14.93 3.80
N TRP A 263 2.99 -14.45 4.38
CA TRP A 263 3.12 -13.08 4.87
C TRP A 263 2.90 -12.04 3.76
N GLY A 264 3.53 -12.23 2.60
CA GLY A 264 3.33 -11.36 1.45
C GLY A 264 1.91 -11.41 0.87
N GLU A 265 1.24 -12.56 0.91
CA GLU A 265 -0.17 -12.66 0.53
C GLU A 265 -1.07 -11.89 1.49
N ALA A 266 -0.79 -11.98 2.79
CA ALA A 266 -1.56 -11.28 3.84
C ALA A 266 -1.33 -9.76 3.87
N SER A 267 -0.31 -9.26 3.17
CA SER A 267 0.08 -7.84 3.19
C SER A 267 -1.05 -6.89 2.84
N TYR A 268 -1.97 -7.27 1.95
CA TYR A 268 -3.10 -6.44 1.55
C TYR A 268 -4.13 -6.30 2.68
N LEU A 269 -4.52 -7.40 3.32
CA LEU A 269 -5.42 -7.35 4.47
C LEU A 269 -4.74 -6.72 5.69
N LEU A 270 -3.44 -6.95 5.89
CA LEU A 270 -2.67 -6.28 6.94
C LEU A 270 -2.71 -4.76 6.77
N TYR A 271 -2.50 -4.28 5.53
CA TYR A 271 -2.59 -2.87 5.20
C TYR A 271 -3.99 -2.30 5.47
N LEU A 272 -5.06 -3.03 5.16
CA LEU A 272 -6.43 -2.56 5.37
C LEU A 272 -6.88 -2.61 6.83
N LEU A 273 -6.48 -3.64 7.58
CA LEU A 273 -7.09 -3.95 8.88
C LEU A 273 -6.29 -3.46 10.09
N HIS A 274 -5.00 -3.08 9.94
CA HIS A 274 -4.17 -2.76 11.11
C HIS A 274 -4.72 -1.61 11.95
N LEU A 275 -5.21 -0.53 11.33
CA LEU A 275 -5.79 0.59 12.08
C LEU A 275 -7.09 0.19 12.80
N LEU A 276 -7.91 -0.65 12.19
CA LEU A 276 -9.10 -1.22 12.81
C LEU A 276 -8.73 -2.05 14.05
N VAL A 277 -7.72 -2.93 13.91
CA VAL A 277 -7.23 -3.75 15.02
C VAL A 277 -6.68 -2.85 16.15
N PHE A 278 -5.92 -1.80 15.81
CA PHE A 278 -5.41 -0.85 16.79
C PHE A 278 -6.53 -0.13 17.53
N SER A 279 -7.57 0.30 16.82
CA SER A 279 -8.72 0.99 17.40
C SER A 279 -9.48 0.09 18.37
N VAL A 280 -9.85 -1.11 17.92
CA VAL A 280 -10.65 -2.05 18.73
C VAL A 280 -9.83 -2.60 19.92
N ALA A 281 -8.68 -3.21 19.64
CA ALA A 281 -7.86 -3.81 20.70
C ALA A 281 -7.26 -2.74 21.62
N GLY A 282 -6.89 -1.57 21.12
CA GLY A 282 -6.46 -0.45 21.95
C GLY A 282 -7.54 0.05 22.90
N THR A 283 -8.80 0.10 22.44
CA THR A 283 -9.94 0.43 23.33
C THR A 283 -10.13 -0.63 24.42
N LEU A 284 -10.07 -1.92 24.05
CA LEU A 284 -10.18 -3.00 25.05
C LEU A 284 -9.04 -2.96 26.08
N LEU A 285 -7.81 -2.67 25.66
CA LEU A 285 -6.68 -2.50 26.56
C LEU A 285 -6.92 -1.33 27.54
N ARG A 286 -7.41 -0.17 27.07
CA ARG A 286 -7.75 0.97 27.93
C ARG A 286 -8.84 0.61 28.95
N MET A 287 -9.87 -0.13 28.52
CA MET A 287 -10.92 -0.62 29.44
C MET A 287 -10.36 -1.57 30.52
N ALA A 288 -9.30 -2.32 30.19
CA ALA A 288 -8.56 -3.16 31.14
C ALA A 288 -7.52 -2.40 31.98
N GLY A 289 -7.45 -1.07 31.87
CA GLY A 289 -6.48 -0.25 32.60
C GLY A 289 -5.07 -0.26 32.03
N VAL A 290 -4.88 -0.76 30.79
CA VAL A 290 -3.59 -0.81 30.10
C VAL A 290 -3.50 0.29 29.06
N ALA A 291 -2.46 1.13 29.12
CA ALA A 291 -2.17 2.11 28.09
C ALA A 291 -1.63 1.41 26.83
N PRO A 292 -2.37 1.40 25.70
CA PRO A 292 -1.99 0.60 24.53
C PRO A 292 -0.69 1.08 23.87
N TYR A 293 -0.35 2.35 24.05
CA TYR A 293 0.86 2.98 23.49
C TYR A 293 1.85 3.47 24.57
N GLY A 294 1.61 3.14 25.85
CA GLY A 294 2.45 3.59 26.97
C GLY A 294 3.78 2.83 27.12
N SER A 295 3.96 1.73 26.39
CA SER A 295 5.23 0.98 26.39
C SER A 295 5.36 0.11 25.14
N LEU A 296 6.56 -0.40 24.89
CA LEU A 296 6.87 -1.22 23.71
C LEU A 296 6.06 -2.52 23.65
N VAL A 297 5.79 -3.15 24.82
CA VAL A 297 5.12 -4.47 24.87
C VAL A 297 3.70 -4.43 24.31
N PRO A 298 2.76 -3.58 24.78
CA PRO A 298 1.42 -3.51 24.22
C PRO A 298 1.44 -3.03 22.76
N MET A 299 2.34 -2.11 22.37
CA MET A 299 2.48 -1.71 20.95
C MET A 299 2.85 -2.89 20.05
N LEU A 300 3.87 -3.67 20.42
CA LEU A 300 4.25 -4.86 19.64
C LEU A 300 3.14 -5.92 19.65
N ALA A 301 2.43 -6.09 20.77
CA ALA A 301 1.29 -7.00 20.85
C ALA A 301 0.19 -6.60 19.85
N LEU A 302 -0.12 -5.30 19.71
CA LEU A 302 -1.06 -4.79 18.70
C LEU A 302 -0.58 -5.08 17.26
N GLY A 303 0.70 -4.88 16.97
CA GLY A 303 1.28 -5.19 15.65
C GLY A 303 1.24 -6.68 15.32
N VAL A 304 1.58 -7.54 16.28
CA VAL A 304 1.49 -9.00 16.16
C VAL A 304 0.03 -9.43 15.97
N LEU A 305 -0.90 -8.89 16.76
CA LEU A 305 -2.33 -9.17 16.63
C LEU A 305 -2.85 -8.78 15.25
N ALA A 306 -2.52 -7.58 14.76
CA ALA A 306 -2.91 -7.13 13.42
C ALA A 306 -2.38 -8.08 12.33
N THR A 307 -1.12 -8.53 12.46
CA THR A 307 -0.52 -9.49 11.55
C THR A 307 -1.22 -10.84 11.62
N ALA A 308 -1.47 -11.37 12.81
CA ALA A 308 -2.14 -12.67 13.01
C ALA A 308 -3.57 -12.67 12.44
N VAL A 309 -4.36 -11.62 12.74
CA VAL A 309 -5.72 -11.44 12.21
C VAL A 309 -5.69 -11.39 10.68
N SER A 310 -4.75 -10.66 10.09
CA SER A 310 -4.65 -10.50 8.64
C SER A 310 -4.21 -11.78 7.94
N VAL A 311 -3.29 -12.55 8.55
CA VAL A 311 -2.89 -13.88 8.05
C VAL A 311 -4.07 -14.83 8.13
N ALA A 312 -4.78 -14.89 9.25
CA ALA A 312 -5.96 -15.75 9.41
C ALA A 312 -7.05 -15.38 8.39
N ALA A 313 -7.38 -14.10 8.25
CA ALA A 313 -8.35 -13.64 7.25
C ALA A 313 -7.92 -13.97 5.81
N THR A 314 -6.61 -13.88 5.51
CA THR A 314 -6.09 -14.27 4.19
C THR A 314 -6.28 -15.76 3.94
N LEU A 315 -5.93 -16.61 4.90
CA LEU A 315 -6.00 -18.05 4.73
C LEU A 315 -7.44 -18.58 4.64
N TRP A 316 -8.33 -18.05 5.49
CA TRP A 316 -9.68 -18.62 5.66
C TRP A 316 -10.77 -17.89 4.88
N VAL A 317 -10.54 -16.63 4.49
CA VAL A 317 -11.53 -15.83 3.76
C VAL A 317 -11.04 -15.46 2.36
N GLU A 318 -9.89 -14.79 2.25
CA GLU A 318 -9.43 -14.23 0.97
C GLU A 318 -9.00 -15.30 -0.04
N ARG A 319 -8.28 -16.36 0.39
CA ARG A 319 -7.88 -17.46 -0.50
C ARG A 319 -9.09 -18.22 -1.08
N PRO A 320 -10.08 -18.66 -0.28
CA PRO A 320 -11.29 -19.27 -0.81
C PRO A 320 -12.05 -18.36 -1.75
N TYR A 321 -12.20 -17.07 -1.38
CA TYR A 321 -12.83 -16.07 -2.24
C TYR A 321 -12.12 -15.94 -3.58
N ARG A 322 -10.79 -15.79 -3.60
CA ARG A 322 -10.00 -15.68 -4.84
C ARG A 322 -10.10 -16.96 -5.71
N ALA A 323 -10.19 -18.12 -5.09
CA ALA A 323 -10.39 -19.37 -5.81
C ALA A 323 -11.78 -19.41 -6.48
N TRP A 324 -12.81 -18.95 -5.79
CA TRP A 324 -14.16 -18.81 -6.33
C TRP A 324 -14.22 -17.77 -7.47
N ALA A 325 -13.68 -16.56 -7.26
CA ALA A 325 -13.69 -15.46 -8.24
C ALA A 325 -12.94 -15.76 -9.55
N LYS A 326 -12.03 -16.74 -9.55
CA LYS A 326 -11.34 -17.20 -10.77
C LYS A 326 -12.20 -18.14 -11.63
N ARG A 327 -13.24 -18.76 -11.05
CA ARG A 327 -14.10 -19.72 -11.74
C ARG A 327 -15.31 -19.06 -12.41
N HIS A 328 -15.64 -17.85 -11.96
CA HIS A 328 -16.75 -17.00 -12.44
C HIS A 328 -16.22 -15.72 -13.08
#